data_3780d1f851c4c8e46eb0948b3394e7b7
#
_entry.id   3780d1f851c4c8e46eb0948b3394e7b7
#
_cell.length_a   1.000
_cell.length_b   1.000
_cell.length_c   1.000
_cell.angle_alpha   90.00
_cell.angle_beta   90.00
_cell.angle_gamma   90.00
#
_symmetry.space_group_name_H-M   'P 1'
#
loop_
_entity.id
_entity.type
_entity.pdbx_description
1 polymer ?
#
loop_
_entity_poly.entity_id
_entity_poly.type
_entity_poly.pdbx_seq_one_letter_code
_entity_poly.pdbx_strand_id
1 'polypeptide(L)'
;RFGTRFFPFQRTLDNFYAKQHPDGFICREIKADGADCFERYDPTSTGPNILPWSEIVYYKQFGDIDRLHKIFPTLCAYYKWLKLNHTWRNGTYWTSGWGTGMDNMPRVEPKYNPIYSHGHMIWLDVCLQQYFTAGHLLEMGFYLERWQEIEEFEDEQKMLKKYINENLWDEKEHFLFDQYADGSLSSTKGIYAYWALLTDVLSKERMDAFVAELDNKETFNRLHRVPSLAANHPKYKDNGRYWQGGVWPGANYMVITGLLQQGYRKLAYEIARNHYDNVLKVYKNTGTFWEYYAPEHEEPGFMARPNFVGWGGLAPISGLIEQIFGIRSNVYEKKLTVDVNLTEAYGIDRYPFGLDGLVAIKVKSRSSATQEPQVEITSDVPLEL
;
A
#
# COMPACT_ATOMS: atom_id res chain seq x y z
N ARG A 1 -10.95 8.91 -3.57
CA ARG A 1 -11.58 8.67 -4.89
C ARG A 1 -13.11 8.60 -4.83
N PHE A 2 -13.76 7.94 -3.86
CA PHE A 2 -15.23 7.81 -3.80
C PHE A 2 -15.99 9.13 -3.76
N GLY A 3 -15.39 10.20 -3.29
CA GLY A 3 -15.94 11.55 -3.26
C GLY A 3 -15.47 12.46 -4.40
N THR A 4 -14.78 11.95 -5.43
CA THR A 4 -14.13 12.76 -6.49
C THR A 4 -15.11 13.66 -7.25
N ARG A 5 -16.38 13.25 -7.40
CA ARG A 5 -17.40 14.08 -8.05
C ARG A 5 -17.77 15.35 -7.27
N PHE A 6 -17.51 15.36 -5.95
CA PHE A 6 -17.77 16.51 -5.08
C PHE A 6 -16.50 17.29 -4.78
N PHE A 7 -15.36 16.60 -4.69
CA PHE A 7 -14.07 17.18 -4.43
C PHE A 7 -13.01 16.50 -5.31
N PRO A 8 -12.29 17.26 -6.14
CA PRO A 8 -11.33 16.68 -7.11
C PRO A 8 -10.03 16.26 -6.41
N PHE A 9 -10.03 15.12 -5.71
CA PHE A 9 -8.92 14.61 -4.92
C PHE A 9 -7.61 14.46 -5.72
N GLN A 10 -7.69 14.14 -7.04
CA GLN A 10 -6.52 14.04 -7.91
C GLN A 10 -5.74 15.35 -8.02
N ARG A 11 -6.35 16.50 -7.78
CA ARG A 11 -5.62 17.79 -7.74
C ARG A 11 -4.57 17.86 -6.63
N THR A 12 -4.71 17.05 -5.58
CA THR A 12 -3.65 16.91 -4.58
C THR A 12 -2.38 16.31 -5.19
N LEU A 13 -2.52 15.30 -6.06
CA LEU A 13 -1.41 14.70 -6.80
C LEU A 13 -0.88 15.67 -7.87
N ASP A 14 -1.77 16.44 -8.54
CA ASP A 14 -1.38 17.42 -9.54
C ASP A 14 -0.43 18.48 -8.98
N ASN A 15 -0.52 18.82 -7.69
CA ASN A 15 0.43 19.72 -7.04
C ASN A 15 1.86 19.13 -7.07
N PHE A 16 2.01 17.82 -6.84
CA PHE A 16 3.30 17.15 -6.92
C PHE A 16 3.79 17.04 -8.36
N TYR A 17 2.91 16.70 -9.30
CA TYR A 17 3.27 16.59 -10.73
C TYR A 17 3.69 17.95 -11.32
N ALA A 18 3.00 19.04 -10.96
CA ALA A 18 3.35 20.39 -11.38
C ALA A 18 4.71 20.87 -10.82
N LYS A 19 5.19 20.22 -9.76
CA LYS A 19 6.48 20.51 -9.12
C LYS A 19 7.62 19.61 -9.62
N GLN A 20 7.35 18.72 -10.58
CA GLN A 20 8.40 17.87 -11.13
C GLN A 20 9.53 18.71 -11.71
N HIS A 21 10.74 18.42 -11.30
CA HIS A 21 11.95 19.04 -11.83
C HIS A 21 12.27 18.54 -13.25
N PRO A 22 13.06 19.28 -14.04
CA PRO A 22 13.38 18.90 -15.42
C PRO A 22 14.09 17.53 -15.57
N ASP A 23 14.75 17.05 -14.52
CA ASP A 23 15.39 15.74 -14.47
C ASP A 23 14.45 14.59 -14.05
N GLY A 24 13.21 14.89 -13.73
CA GLY A 24 12.18 13.92 -13.30
C GLY A 24 11.94 13.85 -11.78
N PHE A 25 12.76 14.51 -10.96
CA PHE A 25 12.60 14.51 -9.50
C PHE A 25 11.25 15.09 -9.06
N ILE A 26 10.62 14.43 -8.07
CA ILE A 26 9.46 14.95 -7.34
C ILE A 26 9.78 14.84 -5.85
N CYS A 27 9.77 15.96 -5.14
CA CYS A 27 9.98 15.98 -3.70
C CYS A 27 8.78 15.35 -2.98
N ARG A 28 9.05 14.54 -1.95
CA ARG A 28 7.99 13.88 -1.16
C ARG A 28 7.07 14.83 -0.41
N GLU A 29 7.53 16.02 -0.11
CA GLU A 29 6.80 17.04 0.65
C GLU A 29 6.98 18.42 0.03
N ILE A 30 5.89 19.19 0.00
CA ILE A 30 5.85 20.56 -0.50
C ILE A 30 5.45 21.46 0.67
N LYS A 31 6.24 22.52 0.91
CA LYS A 31 5.95 23.54 1.92
C LYS A 31 4.72 24.38 1.54
N ALA A 32 4.17 25.10 2.50
CA ALA A 32 3.01 25.97 2.29
C ALA A 32 3.28 27.10 1.28
N ASP A 33 4.53 27.54 1.13
CA ASP A 33 4.97 28.52 0.14
C ASP A 33 5.22 27.91 -1.26
N GLY A 34 5.06 26.60 -1.40
CA GLY A 34 5.26 25.86 -2.63
C GLY A 34 6.70 25.39 -2.86
N ALA A 35 7.65 25.65 -1.95
CA ALA A 35 9.00 25.13 -2.07
C ALA A 35 9.08 23.64 -1.69
N ASP A 36 10.08 22.94 -2.21
CA ASP A 36 10.39 21.58 -1.77
C ASP A 36 10.87 21.56 -0.32
N CYS A 37 10.45 20.55 0.46
CA CYS A 37 10.89 20.43 1.85
C CYS A 37 12.33 19.91 1.97
N PHE A 38 12.81 19.17 0.97
CA PHE A 38 14.11 18.51 0.99
C PHE A 38 14.93 18.84 -0.25
N GLU A 39 16.25 18.87 -0.07
CA GLU A 39 17.19 18.97 -1.17
C GLU A 39 17.10 17.72 -2.07
N ARG A 40 17.27 17.91 -3.38
CA ARG A 40 17.07 16.86 -4.42
C ARG A 40 17.80 15.56 -4.14
N TYR A 41 19.03 15.62 -3.65
CA TYR A 41 19.88 14.46 -3.41
C TYR A 41 19.95 14.04 -1.93
N ASP A 42 19.12 14.61 -1.08
CA ASP A 42 18.98 14.15 0.29
C ASP A 42 18.35 12.73 0.26
N PRO A 43 18.92 11.74 0.98
CA PRO A 43 18.35 10.41 1.07
C PRO A 43 16.90 10.34 1.52
N THR A 44 16.40 11.40 2.15
CA THR A 44 15.03 11.54 2.63
C THR A 44 14.09 12.28 1.68
N SER A 45 14.60 12.78 0.56
CA SER A 45 13.87 13.67 -0.36
C SER A 45 12.73 13.01 -1.10
N THR A 46 12.76 11.67 -1.23
CA THR A 46 11.72 10.87 -1.87
C THR A 46 10.93 10.06 -0.83
N GLY A 47 9.70 9.69 -1.16
CA GLY A 47 8.88 8.76 -0.40
C GLY A 47 8.64 7.45 -1.16
N PRO A 48 7.84 6.55 -0.61
CA PRO A 48 7.37 5.36 -1.33
C PRO A 48 6.76 5.76 -2.68
N ASN A 49 7.21 5.13 -3.77
CA ASN A 49 6.71 5.44 -5.11
C ASN A 49 5.34 4.79 -5.36
N ILE A 50 4.29 5.38 -4.78
CA ILE A 50 2.90 4.89 -4.87
C ILE A 50 2.04 5.72 -5.84
N LEU A 51 2.62 6.71 -6.51
CA LEU A 51 1.90 7.59 -7.43
C LEU A 51 1.22 6.80 -8.57
N PRO A 52 1.92 5.90 -9.29
CA PRO A 52 1.30 5.08 -10.32
C PRO A 52 0.16 4.19 -9.79
N TRP A 53 0.30 3.63 -8.60
CA TRP A 53 -0.79 2.87 -7.97
C TRP A 53 -2.03 3.71 -7.73
N SER A 54 -1.88 4.91 -7.19
CA SER A 54 -3.00 5.84 -6.97
C SER A 54 -3.74 6.17 -8.27
N GLU A 55 -3.01 6.38 -9.37
CA GLU A 55 -3.59 6.72 -10.66
C GLU A 55 -4.25 5.53 -11.35
N ILE A 56 -3.68 4.33 -11.28
CA ILE A 56 -4.31 3.11 -11.80
C ILE A 56 -5.61 2.79 -11.05
N VAL A 57 -5.61 2.93 -9.74
CA VAL A 57 -6.81 2.72 -8.92
C VAL A 57 -7.90 3.75 -9.27
N TYR A 58 -7.52 4.99 -9.53
CA TYR A 58 -8.43 6.02 -10.02
C TYR A 58 -8.96 5.67 -11.43
N TYR A 59 -8.08 5.29 -12.35
CA TYR A 59 -8.46 4.91 -13.71
C TYR A 59 -9.42 3.71 -13.73
N LYS A 60 -9.14 2.67 -12.95
CA LYS A 60 -10.04 1.50 -12.84
C LYS A 60 -11.43 1.86 -12.28
N GLN A 61 -11.52 2.91 -11.47
CA GLN A 61 -12.80 3.40 -10.93
C GLN A 61 -13.57 4.29 -11.92
N PHE A 62 -12.87 5.13 -12.67
CA PHE A 62 -13.48 6.22 -13.43
C PHE A 62 -13.28 6.13 -14.95
N GLY A 63 -12.31 5.38 -15.45
CA GLY A 63 -12.01 5.27 -16.88
C GLY A 63 -11.46 6.56 -17.51
N ASP A 64 -10.89 7.48 -16.72
CA ASP A 64 -10.36 8.77 -17.18
C ASP A 64 -9.05 8.58 -17.94
N ILE A 65 -9.16 8.21 -19.21
CA ILE A 65 -8.02 7.94 -20.08
C ILE A 65 -7.23 9.22 -20.40
N ASP A 66 -7.89 10.38 -20.47
CA ASP A 66 -7.23 11.67 -20.73
C ASP A 66 -6.28 12.03 -19.61
N ARG A 67 -6.69 11.80 -18.33
CA ARG A 67 -5.80 11.94 -17.21
C ARG A 67 -4.60 11.01 -17.32
N LEU A 68 -4.83 9.76 -17.67
CA LEU A 68 -3.76 8.78 -17.79
C LEU A 68 -2.73 9.21 -18.85
N HIS A 69 -3.18 9.65 -20.02
CA HIS A 69 -2.33 10.24 -21.07
C HIS A 69 -1.48 11.40 -20.56
N LYS A 70 -2.09 12.29 -19.77
CA LYS A 70 -1.44 13.50 -19.27
C LYS A 70 -0.33 13.20 -18.27
N ILE A 71 -0.55 12.25 -17.35
CA ILE A 71 0.36 12.03 -16.22
C ILE A 71 1.42 10.98 -16.48
N PHE A 72 1.22 10.06 -17.44
CA PHE A 72 2.11 8.95 -17.72
C PHE A 72 3.58 9.37 -17.93
N PRO A 73 3.90 10.40 -18.75
CA PRO A 73 5.28 10.85 -18.91
C PRO A 73 5.94 11.30 -17.60
N THR A 74 5.18 12.00 -16.74
CA THR A 74 5.63 12.46 -15.43
C THR A 74 5.98 11.29 -14.51
N LEU A 75 5.12 10.26 -14.49
CA LEU A 75 5.35 9.06 -13.67
C LEU A 75 6.56 8.27 -14.16
N CYS A 76 6.72 8.12 -15.48
CA CYS A 76 7.90 7.48 -16.09
C CYS A 76 9.19 8.25 -15.75
N ALA A 77 9.16 9.57 -15.85
CA ALA A 77 10.32 10.41 -15.53
C ALA A 77 10.73 10.28 -14.06
N TYR A 78 9.75 10.26 -13.13
CA TYR A 78 10.04 10.08 -11.71
C TYR A 78 10.59 8.69 -11.40
N TYR A 79 10.03 7.64 -12.01
CA TYR A 79 10.58 6.28 -11.91
C TYR A 79 12.05 6.21 -12.33
N LYS A 80 12.37 6.79 -13.49
CA LYS A 80 13.73 6.85 -14.05
C LYS A 80 14.67 7.64 -13.16
N TRP A 81 14.20 8.74 -12.58
CA TRP A 81 14.98 9.52 -11.63
C TRP A 81 15.38 8.69 -10.41
N LEU A 82 14.44 7.93 -9.82
CA LEU A 82 14.73 7.01 -8.70
C LEU A 82 15.73 5.93 -9.12
N LYS A 83 15.54 5.33 -10.28
CA LYS A 83 16.46 4.33 -10.84
C LYS A 83 17.87 4.89 -11.00
N LEU A 84 18.02 6.12 -11.47
CA LEU A 84 19.32 6.74 -11.68
C LEU A 84 20.01 7.16 -10.36
N ASN A 85 19.26 7.63 -9.39
CA ASN A 85 19.81 8.31 -8.21
C ASN A 85 19.74 7.50 -6.91
N HIS A 86 18.91 6.46 -6.84
CA HIS A 86 18.69 5.65 -5.64
C HIS A 86 19.01 4.17 -5.82
N THR A 87 19.90 3.82 -6.76
CA THR A 87 20.35 2.43 -6.96
C THR A 87 21.81 2.23 -6.59
N TRP A 88 22.12 1.02 -6.12
CA TRP A 88 23.46 0.49 -6.04
C TRP A 88 23.92 -0.01 -7.42
N ARG A 89 25.22 -0.29 -7.57
CA ARG A 89 25.80 -0.78 -8.84
C ARG A 89 25.16 -2.07 -9.37
N ASN A 90 24.56 -2.88 -8.51
CA ASN A 90 23.86 -4.11 -8.87
C ASN A 90 22.39 -3.89 -9.27
N GLY A 91 21.94 -2.64 -9.35
CA GLY A 91 20.58 -2.27 -9.72
C GLY A 91 19.55 -2.31 -8.58
N THR A 92 19.93 -2.74 -7.37
CA THR A 92 19.03 -2.71 -6.21
C THR A 92 18.93 -1.32 -5.61
N TYR A 93 17.86 -1.06 -4.88
CA TYR A 93 17.53 0.28 -4.39
C TYR A 93 17.93 0.52 -2.93
N TRP A 94 18.17 1.78 -2.63
CA TRP A 94 18.42 2.28 -1.30
C TRP A 94 17.57 3.51 -0.99
N THR A 95 17.35 3.75 0.29
CA THR A 95 16.65 4.92 0.84
C THR A 95 17.12 5.17 2.26
N SER A 96 16.33 5.88 3.08
CA SER A 96 16.52 6.05 4.52
C SER A 96 15.24 5.68 5.27
N GLY A 97 15.28 5.58 6.59
CA GLY A 97 14.08 5.34 7.39
C GLY A 97 13.00 6.38 7.14
N TRP A 98 13.36 7.66 7.03
CA TRP A 98 12.42 8.72 6.68
C TRP A 98 11.95 8.61 5.24
N GLY A 99 12.84 8.24 4.31
CA GLY A 99 12.48 8.03 2.90
C GLY A 99 11.45 6.91 2.67
N THR A 100 11.44 5.86 3.50
CA THR A 100 10.38 4.83 3.46
C THR A 100 9.10 5.28 4.17
N GLY A 101 9.17 6.35 4.98
CA GLY A 101 8.11 6.74 5.91
C GLY A 101 8.02 5.85 7.15
N MET A 102 9.04 5.01 7.42
CA MET A 102 9.11 4.12 8.59
C MET A 102 10.27 4.49 9.52
N ASP A 103 10.27 5.76 9.95
CA ASP A 103 11.38 6.51 10.51
C ASP A 103 12.18 5.80 11.60
N ASN A 104 11.53 5.19 12.59
CA ASN A 104 12.22 4.56 13.72
C ASN A 104 12.18 3.02 13.70
N MET A 105 11.85 2.43 12.54
CA MET A 105 11.91 0.97 12.41
C MET A 105 13.36 0.50 12.50
N PRO A 106 13.66 -0.54 13.31
CA PRO A 106 15.02 -0.95 13.58
C PRO A 106 15.62 -1.81 12.45
N ARG A 107 15.82 -1.23 11.27
CA ARG A 107 16.27 -1.93 10.05
C ARG A 107 17.76 -1.82 9.81
N VAL A 108 18.33 -0.62 10.05
CA VAL A 108 19.76 -0.37 9.82
C VAL A 108 20.60 -0.88 10.96
N GLU A 109 21.87 -1.20 10.70
CA GLU A 109 22.83 -1.56 11.73
C GLU A 109 22.97 -0.44 12.79
N PRO A 110 23.22 -0.79 14.07
CA PRO A 110 23.26 0.19 15.18
C PRO A 110 24.27 1.35 15.03
N LYS A 111 25.27 1.19 14.17
CA LYS A 111 26.27 2.24 13.89
C LYS A 111 25.72 3.39 13.01
N TYR A 112 24.58 3.20 12.36
CA TYR A 112 23.94 4.19 11.51
C TYR A 112 22.74 4.83 12.17
N ASN A 113 22.45 6.07 11.80
CA ASN A 113 21.20 6.74 12.19
C ASN A 113 20.03 6.09 11.46
N PRO A 114 19.00 5.54 12.16
CA PRO A 114 17.89 4.82 11.53
C PRO A 114 17.00 5.72 10.69
N ILE A 115 16.98 7.03 10.91
CA ILE A 115 16.08 7.97 10.26
C ILE A 115 16.69 8.48 8.95
N TYR A 116 17.95 8.94 9.00
CA TYR A 116 18.57 9.71 7.90
C TYR A 116 19.59 8.93 7.08
N SER A 117 20.11 7.81 7.58
CA SER A 117 21.12 7.05 6.87
C SER A 117 20.50 5.99 5.96
N HIS A 118 21.09 5.79 4.78
CA HIS A 118 20.80 4.63 3.94
C HIS A 118 21.44 3.33 4.45
N GLY A 119 22.23 3.38 5.52
CA GLY A 119 22.85 2.21 6.14
C GLY A 119 23.83 1.43 5.27
N HIS A 120 24.16 1.93 4.07
CA HIS A 120 24.88 1.18 3.02
C HIS A 120 24.25 -0.19 2.69
N MET A 121 22.94 -0.32 2.90
CA MET A 121 22.19 -1.57 2.72
C MET A 121 21.25 -1.52 1.53
N ILE A 122 20.77 -2.69 1.11
CA ILE A 122 19.69 -2.84 0.15
C ILE A 122 18.38 -2.81 0.91
N TRP A 123 17.48 -1.92 0.51
CA TRP A 123 16.18 -1.74 1.12
C TRP A 123 15.13 -2.53 0.35
N LEU A 124 14.63 -3.58 0.98
CA LEU A 124 13.67 -4.51 0.38
C LEU A 124 12.39 -3.82 -0.11
N ASP A 125 11.81 -2.97 0.73
CA ASP A 125 10.54 -2.29 0.39
C ASP A 125 10.67 -1.39 -0.83
N VAL A 126 11.79 -0.68 -1.00
CA VAL A 126 12.00 0.16 -2.19
C VAL A 126 12.19 -0.70 -3.44
N CYS A 127 12.92 -1.82 -3.33
CA CYS A 127 13.02 -2.79 -4.43
C CYS A 127 11.64 -3.35 -4.82
N LEU A 128 10.80 -3.70 -3.83
CA LEU A 128 9.43 -4.17 -4.06
C LEU A 128 8.53 -3.07 -4.61
N GLN A 129 8.63 -1.84 -4.10
CA GLN A 129 7.87 -0.69 -4.58
C GLN A 129 8.22 -0.35 -6.03
N GLN A 130 9.50 -0.39 -6.41
CA GLN A 130 9.91 -0.15 -7.79
C GLN A 130 9.48 -1.30 -8.71
N TYR A 131 9.55 -2.55 -8.25
CA TYR A 131 8.97 -3.69 -8.97
C TYR A 131 7.47 -3.50 -9.22
N PHE A 132 6.72 -3.18 -8.18
CA PHE A 132 5.28 -2.91 -8.23
C PHE A 132 4.92 -1.73 -9.14
N THR A 133 5.67 -0.64 -9.01
CA THR A 133 5.49 0.56 -9.83
C THR A 133 5.77 0.32 -11.29
N ALA A 134 6.84 -0.46 -11.62
CA ALA A 134 7.12 -0.88 -12.98
C ALA A 134 5.93 -1.62 -13.60
N GLY A 135 5.29 -2.53 -12.84
CA GLY A 135 4.08 -3.24 -13.27
C GLY A 135 2.92 -2.30 -13.60
N HIS A 136 2.72 -1.25 -12.80
CA HIS A 136 1.68 -0.26 -13.10
C HIS A 136 2.02 0.64 -14.29
N LEU A 137 3.27 0.98 -14.51
CA LEU A 137 3.69 1.71 -15.71
C LEU A 137 3.53 0.86 -16.96
N LEU A 138 3.81 -0.46 -16.88
CA LEU A 138 3.51 -1.41 -17.94
C LEU A 138 2.00 -1.47 -18.24
N GLU A 139 1.16 -1.58 -17.21
CA GLU A 139 -0.29 -1.58 -17.33
C GLU A 139 -0.82 -0.27 -17.97
N MET A 140 -0.30 0.89 -17.53
CA MET A 140 -0.65 2.19 -18.14
C MET A 140 -0.22 2.27 -19.60
N GLY A 141 1.00 1.85 -19.90
CA GLY A 141 1.50 1.83 -21.28
C GLY A 141 0.67 0.93 -22.20
N PHE A 142 0.16 -0.19 -21.66
CA PHE A 142 -0.80 -1.05 -22.35
C PHE A 142 -2.10 -0.30 -22.67
N TYR A 143 -2.73 0.37 -21.69
CA TYR A 143 -3.97 1.12 -21.93
C TYR A 143 -3.78 2.30 -22.89
N LEU A 144 -2.57 2.87 -22.93
CA LEU A 144 -2.21 4.02 -23.78
C LEU A 144 -1.60 3.64 -25.15
N GLU A 145 -1.41 2.35 -25.42
CA GLU A 145 -0.73 1.82 -26.63
C GLU A 145 0.70 2.36 -26.80
N ARG A 146 1.42 2.64 -25.69
CA ARG A 146 2.77 3.25 -25.67
C ARG A 146 3.86 2.20 -25.45
N TRP A 147 3.89 1.17 -26.27
CA TRP A 147 4.71 -0.04 -26.11
C TRP A 147 6.23 0.23 -26.04
N GLN A 148 6.73 1.16 -26.84
CA GLN A 148 8.17 1.47 -26.89
C GLN A 148 8.70 2.17 -25.63
N GLU A 149 7.81 2.80 -24.86
CA GLU A 149 8.17 3.57 -23.67
C GLU A 149 8.19 2.71 -22.40
N ILE A 150 7.68 1.48 -22.47
CA ILE A 150 7.51 0.59 -21.31
C ILE A 150 8.49 -0.60 -21.30
N GLU A 151 9.22 -0.86 -22.38
CA GLU A 151 10.12 -2.02 -22.51
C GLU A 151 11.13 -2.09 -21.35
N GLU A 152 11.72 -0.96 -20.95
CA GLU A 152 12.69 -0.90 -19.85
C GLU A 152 12.13 -1.31 -18.48
N PHE A 153 10.81 -1.19 -18.26
CA PHE A 153 10.18 -1.57 -16.99
C PHE A 153 10.05 -3.09 -16.86
N GLU A 154 9.92 -3.82 -17.97
CA GLU A 154 9.95 -5.29 -17.96
C GLU A 154 11.31 -5.82 -17.54
N ASP A 155 12.39 -5.24 -18.06
CA ASP A 155 13.76 -5.65 -17.73
C ASP A 155 14.09 -5.34 -16.28
N GLU A 156 13.61 -4.20 -15.76
CA GLU A 156 13.71 -3.85 -14.35
C GLU A 156 12.99 -4.86 -13.46
N GLN A 157 11.76 -5.26 -13.81
CA GLN A 157 11.03 -6.29 -13.07
C GLN A 157 11.78 -7.63 -13.08
N LYS A 158 12.28 -8.08 -14.22
CA LYS A 158 13.05 -9.33 -14.33
C LYS A 158 14.27 -9.32 -13.41
N MET A 159 15.03 -8.22 -13.44
CA MET A 159 16.22 -8.04 -12.61
C MET A 159 15.87 -8.05 -11.12
N LEU A 160 14.90 -7.25 -10.69
CA LEU A 160 14.50 -7.15 -9.28
C LEU A 160 13.90 -8.47 -8.78
N LYS A 161 13.03 -9.13 -9.55
CA LYS A 161 12.46 -10.44 -9.20
C LYS A 161 13.54 -11.48 -8.96
N LYS A 162 14.52 -11.54 -9.85
CA LYS A 162 15.67 -12.44 -9.70
C LYS A 162 16.45 -12.12 -8.43
N TYR A 163 16.83 -10.86 -8.23
CA TYR A 163 17.64 -10.47 -7.08
C TYR A 163 16.94 -10.74 -5.76
N ILE A 164 15.67 -10.36 -5.63
CA ILE A 164 14.87 -10.55 -4.41
C ILE A 164 14.79 -12.03 -4.05
N ASN A 165 14.53 -12.90 -5.02
CA ASN A 165 14.40 -14.35 -4.76
C ASN A 165 15.72 -15.03 -4.43
N GLU A 166 16.83 -14.58 -4.99
CA GLU A 166 18.14 -15.20 -4.80
C GLU A 166 18.89 -14.67 -3.57
N ASN A 167 18.61 -13.41 -3.14
CA ASN A 167 19.45 -12.73 -2.16
C ASN A 167 18.70 -12.16 -0.95
N LEU A 168 17.38 -11.91 -1.04
CA LEU A 168 16.61 -11.26 0.05
C LEU A 168 15.59 -12.19 0.72
N TRP A 169 15.44 -13.41 0.21
CA TRP A 169 14.60 -14.45 0.80
C TRP A 169 15.42 -15.35 1.73
N ASP A 170 14.96 -15.53 2.96
CA ASP A 170 15.53 -16.50 3.91
C ASP A 170 14.68 -17.78 3.94
N GLU A 171 15.26 -18.92 3.51
CA GLU A 171 14.56 -20.21 3.44
C GLU A 171 14.23 -20.79 4.80
N LYS A 172 14.93 -20.41 5.86
CA LYS A 172 14.67 -20.90 7.22
C LYS A 172 13.54 -20.11 7.89
N GLU A 173 13.60 -18.79 7.74
CA GLU A 173 12.61 -17.88 8.33
C GLU A 173 11.34 -17.76 7.48
N HIS A 174 11.36 -18.25 6.24
CA HIS A 174 10.29 -18.09 5.25
C HIS A 174 9.84 -16.63 5.10
N PHE A 175 10.82 -15.73 5.07
CA PHE A 175 10.56 -14.29 5.10
C PHE A 175 11.55 -13.53 4.22
N LEU A 176 11.14 -12.32 3.80
CA LEU A 176 11.96 -11.40 3.03
C LEU A 176 12.61 -10.36 3.95
N PHE A 177 13.89 -10.10 3.75
CA PHE A 177 14.67 -9.19 4.57
C PHE A 177 15.47 -8.18 3.76
N ASP A 178 15.84 -7.06 4.40
CA ASP A 178 16.89 -6.18 3.90
C ASP A 178 18.25 -6.89 3.89
N GLN A 179 19.17 -6.42 3.05
CA GLN A 179 20.53 -6.96 3.01
C GLN A 179 21.55 -5.89 3.38
N TYR A 180 22.41 -6.19 4.33
CA TYR A 180 23.49 -5.31 4.75
C TYR A 180 24.65 -5.28 3.73
N ALA A 181 25.57 -4.32 3.91
CA ALA A 181 26.69 -4.11 3.01
C ALA A 181 27.68 -5.30 2.91
N ASP A 182 27.74 -6.13 3.94
CA ASP A 182 28.54 -7.36 3.99
C ASP A 182 27.86 -8.57 3.32
N GLY A 183 26.65 -8.40 2.82
CA GLY A 183 25.85 -9.44 2.20
C GLY A 183 24.96 -10.23 3.17
N SER A 184 25.07 -10.03 4.48
CA SER A 184 24.18 -10.68 5.45
C SER A 184 22.77 -10.10 5.40
N LEU A 185 21.76 -10.94 5.72
CA LEU A 185 20.39 -10.49 5.84
C LEU A 185 20.12 -9.85 7.22
N SER A 186 19.26 -8.83 7.22
CA SER A 186 18.68 -8.28 8.45
C SER A 186 17.84 -9.37 9.15
N SER A 187 17.69 -9.28 10.48
CA SER A 187 16.78 -10.14 11.24
C SER A 187 15.45 -9.46 11.58
N THR A 188 15.19 -8.26 11.07
CA THR A 188 13.99 -7.49 11.40
C THR A 188 12.83 -7.92 10.53
N LYS A 189 11.85 -8.64 11.11
CA LYS A 189 10.56 -8.89 10.46
C LYS A 189 9.66 -7.66 10.63
N GLY A 190 9.33 -7.00 9.54
CA GLY A 190 8.50 -5.78 9.54
C GLY A 190 7.47 -5.77 8.42
N ILE A 191 6.44 -4.94 8.61
CA ILE A 191 5.32 -4.80 7.66
C ILE A 191 5.78 -4.37 6.25
N TYR A 192 6.95 -3.75 6.16
CA TYR A 192 7.56 -3.32 4.89
C TYR A 192 7.79 -4.46 3.90
N ALA A 193 8.05 -5.67 4.39
CA ALA A 193 8.25 -6.83 3.52
C ALA A 193 6.95 -7.24 2.78
N TYR A 194 5.80 -6.90 3.34
CA TYR A 194 4.50 -7.27 2.76
C TYR A 194 4.09 -6.44 1.53
N TRP A 195 4.91 -5.50 1.06
CA TRP A 195 4.80 -4.98 -0.30
C TRP A 195 4.86 -6.10 -1.35
N ALA A 196 5.52 -7.22 -1.05
CA ALA A 196 5.56 -8.40 -1.89
C ALA A 196 4.16 -8.98 -2.22
N LEU A 197 3.18 -8.80 -1.34
CA LEU A 197 1.79 -9.25 -1.55
C LEU A 197 1.10 -8.56 -2.75
N LEU A 198 1.52 -7.33 -3.10
CA LEU A 198 0.99 -6.59 -4.25
C LEU A 198 1.65 -6.97 -5.57
N THR A 199 2.53 -7.98 -5.57
CA THR A 199 3.38 -8.38 -6.70
C THR A 199 3.32 -9.88 -6.92
N ASP A 200 3.86 -10.32 -8.05
CA ASP A 200 4.12 -11.74 -8.35
C ASP A 200 5.59 -12.13 -8.10
N VAL A 201 6.30 -11.40 -7.24
CA VAL A 201 7.73 -11.59 -7.02
C VAL A 201 8.05 -12.97 -6.46
N LEU A 202 7.24 -13.50 -5.54
CA LEU A 202 7.42 -14.82 -4.93
C LEU A 202 6.65 -15.91 -5.70
N SER A 203 7.20 -17.13 -5.69
CA SER A 203 6.43 -18.33 -6.09
C SER A 203 5.24 -18.55 -5.15
N LYS A 204 4.25 -19.31 -5.60
CA LYS A 204 3.08 -19.63 -4.78
C LYS A 204 3.46 -20.32 -3.46
N GLU A 205 4.42 -21.23 -3.49
CA GLU A 205 4.91 -21.95 -2.31
C GLU A 205 5.56 -21.00 -1.29
N ARG A 206 6.46 -20.13 -1.74
CA ARG A 206 7.06 -19.09 -0.87
C ARG A 206 6.03 -18.11 -0.36
N MET A 207 5.08 -17.71 -1.19
CA MET A 207 4.00 -16.83 -0.81
C MET A 207 3.11 -17.44 0.28
N ASP A 208 2.77 -18.72 0.19
CA ASP A 208 1.99 -19.42 1.22
C ASP A 208 2.70 -19.44 2.57
N ALA A 209 4.00 -19.72 2.58
CA ALA A 209 4.82 -19.71 3.79
C ALA A 209 4.98 -18.29 4.37
N PHE A 210 5.18 -17.28 3.51
CA PHE A 210 5.30 -15.88 3.88
C PHE A 210 4.01 -15.32 4.50
N VAL A 211 2.86 -15.67 3.92
CA VAL A 211 1.53 -15.25 4.41
C VAL A 211 1.18 -15.89 5.74
N ALA A 212 1.63 -17.13 5.99
CA ALA A 212 1.39 -17.81 7.26
C ALA A 212 1.94 -17.01 8.46
N GLU A 213 3.00 -16.22 8.28
CA GLU A 213 3.58 -15.39 9.33
C GLU A 213 2.61 -14.27 9.79
N LEU A 214 1.69 -13.82 8.94
CA LEU A 214 0.63 -12.87 9.34
C LEU A 214 -0.36 -13.45 10.36
N ASP A 215 -0.49 -14.76 10.42
CA ASP A 215 -1.36 -15.43 11.40
C ASP A 215 -0.59 -15.97 12.62
N ASN A 216 0.71 -15.76 12.67
CA ASN A 216 1.57 -16.15 13.78
C ASN A 216 1.37 -15.21 14.98
N LYS A 217 0.93 -15.78 16.12
CA LYS A 217 0.66 -15.05 17.37
C LYS A 217 1.94 -14.49 18.03
N GLU A 218 3.10 -15.06 17.74
CA GLU A 218 4.37 -14.56 18.27
C GLU A 218 4.87 -13.32 17.52
N THR A 219 4.31 -13.02 16.35
CA THR A 219 4.78 -11.93 15.48
C THR A 219 3.69 -10.93 15.11
N PHE A 220 2.82 -11.23 14.14
CA PHE A 220 1.91 -10.24 13.55
C PHE A 220 0.43 -10.42 13.93
N ASN A 221 0.04 -11.59 14.44
CA ASN A 221 -1.33 -11.80 14.88
C ASN A 221 -1.54 -11.28 16.31
N ARG A 222 -1.69 -9.97 16.46
CA ARG A 222 -1.86 -9.30 17.75
C ARG A 222 -3.32 -8.89 17.98
N LEU A 223 -3.61 -8.30 19.12
CA LEU A 223 -4.96 -7.82 19.46
C LEU A 223 -5.50 -6.88 18.36
N HIS A 224 -4.67 -5.93 17.92
CA HIS A 224 -4.91 -5.09 16.75
C HIS A 224 -3.91 -5.46 15.66
N ARG A 225 -4.37 -6.06 14.58
CA ARG A 225 -3.57 -6.53 13.44
C ARG A 225 -3.48 -5.42 12.39
N VAL A 226 -2.40 -5.25 11.65
CA VAL A 226 -1.09 -5.89 11.69
C VAL A 226 -0.11 -4.87 12.23
N PRO A 227 0.70 -5.17 13.27
CA PRO A 227 1.70 -4.24 13.75
C PRO A 227 2.82 -4.05 12.73
N SER A 228 3.46 -2.87 12.79
CA SER A 228 4.56 -2.54 11.87
C SER A 228 5.81 -3.37 12.08
N LEU A 229 6.06 -3.84 13.30
CA LEU A 229 7.21 -4.66 13.70
C LEU A 229 6.72 -5.94 14.37
N ALA A 230 7.35 -7.06 14.08
CA ALA A 230 7.01 -8.34 14.70
C ALA A 230 7.13 -8.28 16.23
N ALA A 231 6.14 -8.84 16.96
CA ALA A 231 6.04 -8.72 18.41
C ALA A 231 7.18 -9.39 19.18
N ASN A 232 7.82 -10.41 18.60
CA ASN A 232 8.99 -11.07 19.19
C ASN A 232 10.32 -10.27 18.99
N HIS A 233 10.30 -9.14 18.30
CA HIS A 233 11.47 -8.31 18.12
C HIS A 233 11.80 -7.52 19.41
N PRO A 234 13.07 -7.43 19.87
CA PRO A 234 13.44 -6.79 21.14
C PRO A 234 13.04 -5.30 21.26
N LYS A 235 12.87 -4.61 20.12
CA LYS A 235 12.44 -3.20 20.08
C LYS A 235 10.93 -3.04 19.90
N TYR A 236 10.16 -4.12 19.83
CA TYR A 236 8.70 -4.03 19.78
C TYR A 236 8.15 -3.34 21.04
N LYS A 237 7.09 -2.56 20.85
CA LYS A 237 6.39 -1.86 21.93
C LYS A 237 4.89 -2.13 21.83
N ASP A 238 4.32 -2.62 22.91
CA ASP A 238 2.90 -2.96 23.06
C ASP A 238 1.95 -1.78 22.89
N ASN A 239 2.41 -0.57 23.19
CA ASN A 239 1.70 0.68 22.96
C ASN A 239 1.92 1.26 21.55
N GLY A 240 2.64 0.56 20.67
CA GLY A 240 2.87 0.99 19.29
C GLY A 240 3.69 2.27 19.20
N ARG A 241 4.91 2.28 19.71
CA ARG A 241 5.77 3.46 19.63
C ARG A 241 6.23 3.72 18.20
N TYR A 242 5.38 4.41 17.42
CA TYR A 242 5.59 4.76 16.03
C TYR A 242 5.75 3.47 15.18
N TRP A 243 6.85 3.26 14.47
CA TRP A 243 7.11 2.03 13.68
C TRP A 243 7.72 0.87 14.48
N GLN A 244 7.75 0.97 15.80
CA GLN A 244 8.15 -0.12 16.72
C GLN A 244 6.93 -0.89 17.25
N GLY A 245 6.00 -1.23 16.36
CA GLY A 245 4.78 -1.99 16.66
C GLY A 245 3.48 -1.26 16.34
N GLY A 246 3.49 0.04 16.05
CA GLY A 246 2.27 0.78 15.70
C GLY A 246 1.51 0.16 14.54
N VAL A 247 0.17 0.17 14.64
CA VAL A 247 -0.75 -0.32 13.61
C VAL A 247 -1.19 0.85 12.75
N TRP A 248 -0.68 0.87 11.52
CA TRP A 248 -0.84 1.97 10.58
C TRP A 248 -1.93 1.66 9.55
N PRO A 249 -2.97 2.51 9.41
CA PRO A 249 -4.05 2.24 8.45
C PRO A 249 -3.58 2.10 7.00
N GLY A 250 -2.60 2.92 6.58
CA GLY A 250 -2.03 2.84 5.23
C GLY A 250 -1.31 1.52 4.95
N ALA A 251 -0.48 1.08 5.88
CA ALA A 251 0.23 -0.20 5.77
C ALA A 251 -0.72 -1.40 5.84
N ASN A 252 -1.75 -1.33 6.69
CA ASN A 252 -2.79 -2.37 6.76
C ASN A 252 -3.64 -2.42 5.49
N TYR A 253 -3.97 -1.27 4.90
CA TYR A 253 -4.65 -1.23 3.60
C TYR A 253 -3.84 -1.94 2.51
N MET A 254 -2.52 -1.72 2.47
CA MET A 254 -1.58 -2.41 1.57
C MET A 254 -1.60 -3.92 1.79
N VAL A 255 -1.45 -4.40 3.04
CA VAL A 255 -1.45 -5.84 3.38
C VAL A 255 -2.76 -6.51 2.97
N ILE A 256 -3.91 -5.93 3.35
CA ILE A 256 -5.22 -6.50 3.07
C ILE A 256 -5.49 -6.53 1.56
N THR A 257 -5.15 -5.46 0.85
CA THR A 257 -5.29 -5.40 -0.62
C THR A 257 -4.43 -6.46 -1.29
N GLY A 258 -3.19 -6.63 -0.85
CA GLY A 258 -2.29 -7.65 -1.38
C GLY A 258 -2.79 -9.08 -1.11
N LEU A 259 -3.28 -9.36 0.09
CA LEU A 259 -3.89 -10.67 0.42
C LEU A 259 -5.08 -11.00 -0.48
N LEU A 260 -5.94 -10.00 -0.77
CA LEU A 260 -7.07 -10.17 -1.70
C LEU A 260 -6.58 -10.47 -3.13
N GLN A 261 -5.54 -9.79 -3.60
CA GLN A 261 -4.94 -10.02 -4.92
C GLN A 261 -4.32 -11.42 -5.03
N GLN A 262 -3.67 -11.90 -3.96
CA GLN A 262 -3.07 -13.24 -3.89
C GLN A 262 -4.10 -14.37 -3.63
N GLY A 263 -5.38 -14.03 -3.44
CA GLY A 263 -6.46 -15.01 -3.23
C GLY A 263 -6.65 -15.47 -1.78
N TYR A 264 -5.96 -14.89 -0.79
CA TYR A 264 -6.12 -15.21 0.64
C TYR A 264 -7.32 -14.49 1.26
N ARG A 265 -8.50 -14.64 0.64
CA ARG A 265 -9.73 -13.89 0.98
C ARG A 265 -10.13 -13.99 2.45
N LYS A 266 -10.05 -15.19 3.04
CA LYS A 266 -10.43 -15.41 4.44
C LYS A 266 -9.55 -14.60 5.38
N LEU A 267 -8.22 -14.74 5.28
CA LEU A 267 -7.27 -14.01 6.11
C LEU A 267 -7.37 -12.49 5.89
N ALA A 268 -7.52 -12.07 4.63
CA ALA A 268 -7.72 -10.65 4.30
C ALA A 268 -8.94 -10.07 5.01
N TYR A 269 -10.08 -10.77 5.00
CA TYR A 269 -11.30 -10.34 5.66
C TYR A 269 -11.15 -10.33 7.19
N GLU A 270 -10.52 -11.34 7.78
CA GLU A 270 -10.26 -11.40 9.23
C GLU A 270 -9.40 -10.22 9.69
N ILE A 271 -8.32 -9.89 8.97
CA ILE A 271 -7.46 -8.74 9.26
C ILE A 271 -8.23 -7.42 9.05
N ALA A 272 -8.98 -7.30 7.95
CA ALA A 272 -9.78 -6.10 7.67
C ALA A 272 -10.81 -5.82 8.76
N ARG A 273 -11.54 -6.85 9.20
CA ARG A 273 -12.51 -6.77 10.31
C ARG A 273 -11.84 -6.38 11.62
N ASN A 274 -10.74 -7.06 11.96
CA ASN A 274 -9.98 -6.76 13.17
C ASN A 274 -9.51 -5.29 13.17
N HIS A 275 -8.90 -4.84 12.06
CA HIS A 275 -8.42 -3.47 11.94
C HIS A 275 -9.55 -2.44 12.01
N TYR A 276 -10.64 -2.64 11.25
CA TYR A 276 -11.80 -1.76 11.24
C TYR A 276 -12.46 -1.66 12.62
N ASP A 277 -12.70 -2.80 13.28
CA ASP A 277 -13.38 -2.85 14.57
C ASP A 277 -12.54 -2.16 15.66
N ASN A 278 -11.22 -2.34 15.66
CA ASN A 278 -10.32 -1.66 16.60
C ASN A 278 -10.28 -0.14 16.36
N VAL A 279 -10.15 0.30 15.11
CA VAL A 279 -10.23 1.73 14.76
C VAL A 279 -11.56 2.34 15.23
N LEU A 280 -12.68 1.63 15.01
CA LEU A 280 -14.00 2.09 15.44
C LEU A 280 -14.14 2.16 16.97
N LYS A 281 -13.58 1.21 17.71
CA LYS A 281 -13.56 1.24 19.18
C LYS A 281 -12.79 2.45 19.70
N VAL A 282 -11.58 2.68 19.17
CA VAL A 282 -10.79 3.86 19.55
C VAL A 282 -11.51 5.15 19.19
N TYR A 283 -12.15 5.22 18.02
CA TYR A 283 -12.97 6.37 17.63
C TYR A 283 -14.13 6.63 18.63
N LYS A 284 -14.86 5.58 19.02
CA LYS A 284 -15.94 5.71 20.02
C LYS A 284 -15.47 6.22 21.36
N ASN A 285 -14.25 5.84 21.78
CA ASN A 285 -13.68 6.24 23.06
C ASN A 285 -13.10 7.65 23.04
N THR A 286 -12.59 8.12 21.87
CA THR A 286 -11.79 9.36 21.76
C THR A 286 -12.46 10.46 20.94
N GLY A 287 -13.50 10.13 20.15
CA GLY A 287 -14.22 11.05 19.27
C GLY A 287 -13.46 11.44 17.99
N THR A 288 -12.30 10.82 17.71
CA THR A 288 -11.49 11.17 16.54
C THR A 288 -10.75 9.99 15.93
N PHE A 289 -10.25 10.16 14.69
CA PHE A 289 -9.29 9.26 14.06
C PHE A 289 -7.85 9.68 14.40
N TRP A 290 -7.00 8.66 14.53
CA TRP A 290 -5.60 8.82 14.92
C TRP A 290 -4.65 8.44 13.78
N GLU A 291 -3.44 8.92 13.85
CA GLU A 291 -2.38 8.67 12.87
C GLU A 291 -2.03 7.16 12.79
N TYR A 292 -1.96 6.48 13.94
CA TYR A 292 -1.77 5.03 14.10
C TYR A 292 -2.30 4.58 15.46
N TYR A 293 -2.36 3.27 15.67
CA TYR A 293 -3.01 2.65 16.83
C TYR A 293 -2.06 1.71 17.58
N ALA A 294 -2.35 1.46 18.86
CA ALA A 294 -1.61 0.48 19.67
C ALA A 294 -1.92 -0.96 19.22
N PRO A 295 -0.94 -1.86 19.15
CA PRO A 295 -1.17 -3.25 18.75
C PRO A 295 -1.77 -4.13 19.85
N GLU A 296 -1.55 -3.81 21.14
CA GLU A 296 -1.98 -4.63 22.27
C GLU A 296 -3.09 -3.97 23.11
N HIS A 297 -3.52 -2.77 22.74
CA HIS A 297 -4.51 -1.99 23.48
C HIS A 297 -5.55 -1.38 22.54
N GLU A 298 -6.79 -1.22 22.98
CA GLU A 298 -7.83 -0.51 22.24
C GLU A 298 -7.69 1.02 22.41
N GLU A 299 -6.49 1.52 22.05
CA GLU A 299 -6.03 2.89 22.27
C GLU A 299 -5.30 3.44 21.04
N PRO A 300 -5.13 4.77 20.93
CA PRO A 300 -4.19 5.33 19.97
C PRO A 300 -2.77 4.81 20.23
N GLY A 301 -1.93 4.78 19.21
CA GLY A 301 -0.51 4.52 19.39
C GLY A 301 0.15 5.60 20.25
N PHE A 302 1.21 5.23 20.98
CA PHE A 302 1.94 6.17 21.83
C PHE A 302 2.50 7.34 20.99
N MET A 303 2.12 8.57 21.33
CA MET A 303 2.42 9.82 20.62
C MET A 303 1.75 9.96 19.24
N ALA A 304 0.77 9.14 18.89
CA ALA A 304 0.01 9.31 17.66
C ALA A 304 -0.71 10.68 17.64
N ARG A 305 -0.85 11.25 16.45
CA ARG A 305 -1.53 12.54 16.27
C ARG A 305 -3.06 12.33 16.21
N PRO A 306 -3.84 13.09 17.00
CA PRO A 306 -5.31 13.10 16.87
C PRO A 306 -5.77 13.90 15.64
N ASN A 307 -7.04 13.76 15.29
CA ASN A 307 -7.67 14.45 14.15
C ASN A 307 -6.95 14.19 12.82
N PHE A 308 -6.41 12.99 12.67
CA PHE A 308 -5.60 12.62 11.53
C PHE A 308 -6.45 11.93 10.45
N VAL A 309 -6.91 12.70 9.46
CA VAL A 309 -7.75 12.21 8.35
C VAL A 309 -6.96 11.78 7.10
N GLY A 310 -5.65 11.89 7.06
CA GLY A 310 -4.80 11.43 5.95
C GLY A 310 -5.03 9.93 5.67
N TRP A 311 -4.06 9.09 5.94
CA TRP A 311 -4.25 7.64 5.86
C TRP A 311 -5.21 7.07 6.93
N GLY A 312 -5.50 7.81 8.01
CA GLY A 312 -6.54 7.45 9.00
C GLY A 312 -7.92 7.24 8.37
N GLY A 313 -8.22 7.93 7.26
CA GLY A 313 -9.47 7.74 6.49
C GLY A 313 -9.54 6.44 5.68
N LEU A 314 -8.44 5.70 5.52
CA LEU A 314 -8.45 4.45 4.74
C LEU A 314 -9.32 3.37 5.39
N ALA A 315 -9.27 3.18 6.71
CA ALA A 315 -10.08 2.18 7.38
C ALA A 315 -11.60 2.46 7.25
N PRO A 316 -12.13 3.66 7.63
CA PRO A 316 -13.56 3.92 7.60
C PRO A 316 -14.15 4.17 6.19
N ILE A 317 -13.35 4.47 5.19
CA ILE A 317 -13.83 4.76 3.83
C ILE A 317 -13.45 3.63 2.88
N SER A 318 -12.19 3.58 2.42
CA SER A 318 -11.76 2.59 1.42
C SER A 318 -11.81 1.17 1.98
N GLY A 319 -11.34 0.96 3.21
CA GLY A 319 -11.41 -0.33 3.89
C GLY A 319 -12.83 -0.84 4.06
N LEU A 320 -13.76 0.04 4.48
CA LEU A 320 -15.17 -0.33 4.60
C LEU A 320 -15.76 -0.75 3.26
N ILE A 321 -15.57 0.05 2.21
CA ILE A 321 -16.20 -0.22 0.91
C ILE A 321 -15.53 -1.40 0.20
N GLU A 322 -14.20 -1.42 0.13
CA GLU A 322 -13.46 -2.38 -0.71
C GLU A 322 -13.17 -3.71 -0.02
N GLN A 323 -12.95 -3.67 1.30
CA GLN A 323 -12.45 -4.80 2.07
C GLN A 323 -13.53 -5.44 2.96
N ILE A 324 -14.43 -4.63 3.54
CA ILE A 324 -15.53 -5.14 4.38
C ILE A 324 -16.78 -5.42 3.55
N PHE A 325 -17.24 -4.44 2.74
CA PHE A 325 -18.37 -4.65 1.82
C PHE A 325 -17.96 -5.41 0.55
N GLY A 326 -16.66 -5.49 0.28
CA GLY A 326 -16.11 -6.25 -0.84
C GLY A 326 -16.39 -5.66 -2.22
N ILE A 327 -16.71 -4.36 -2.30
CA ILE A 327 -17.12 -3.69 -3.55
C ILE A 327 -15.89 -3.11 -4.25
N ARG A 328 -15.59 -3.59 -5.45
CA ARG A 328 -14.48 -3.12 -6.28
C ARG A 328 -14.92 -3.02 -7.74
N SER A 329 -14.42 -2.04 -8.46
CA SER A 329 -14.75 -1.80 -9.88
C SER A 329 -13.52 -1.83 -10.78
N ASN A 330 -13.73 -2.27 -12.02
CA ASN A 330 -12.82 -2.06 -13.13
C ASN A 330 -13.64 -1.61 -14.34
N VAL A 331 -13.66 -0.30 -14.57
CA VAL A 331 -14.48 0.32 -15.62
C VAL A 331 -13.99 -0.08 -17.01
N TYR A 332 -12.69 -0.28 -17.19
CA TYR A 332 -12.11 -0.74 -18.45
C TYR A 332 -12.67 -2.12 -18.85
N GLU A 333 -12.79 -3.03 -17.89
CA GLU A 333 -13.41 -4.36 -18.08
C GLU A 333 -14.95 -4.33 -17.92
N LYS A 334 -15.55 -3.18 -17.65
CA LYS A 334 -16.98 -3.02 -17.27
C LYS A 334 -17.40 -3.87 -16.07
N LYS A 335 -16.47 -4.25 -15.23
CA LYS A 335 -16.63 -5.23 -14.16
C LYS A 335 -16.89 -4.58 -12.81
N LEU A 336 -17.91 -5.07 -12.10
CA LEU A 336 -18.17 -4.79 -10.70
C LEU A 336 -18.04 -6.09 -9.90
N THR A 337 -17.14 -6.11 -8.92
CA THR A 337 -16.99 -7.24 -7.99
C THR A 337 -17.71 -6.91 -6.69
N VAL A 338 -18.55 -7.82 -6.20
CA VAL A 338 -19.18 -7.76 -4.87
C VAL A 338 -18.84 -9.05 -4.12
N ASP A 339 -17.82 -8.98 -3.26
CA ASP A 339 -17.30 -10.13 -2.48
C ASP A 339 -17.93 -10.15 -1.09
N VAL A 340 -19.05 -10.88 -0.96
CA VAL A 340 -19.90 -10.82 0.25
C VAL A 340 -19.36 -11.72 1.35
N ASN A 341 -18.81 -11.12 2.40
CA ASN A 341 -18.33 -11.82 3.60
C ASN A 341 -19.25 -11.60 4.82
N LEU A 342 -19.98 -10.47 4.88
CA LEU A 342 -20.90 -10.14 5.97
C LEU A 342 -22.14 -11.04 5.96
N THR A 343 -22.69 -11.28 7.15
CA THR A 343 -24.00 -11.93 7.34
C THR A 343 -25.14 -10.92 7.50
N GLU A 344 -24.83 -9.72 7.93
CA GLU A 344 -25.75 -8.60 8.11
C GLU A 344 -26.14 -8.00 6.74
N ALA A 345 -27.30 -7.36 6.67
CA ALA A 345 -27.70 -6.59 5.52
C ALA A 345 -26.85 -5.30 5.40
N TYR A 346 -26.42 -4.98 4.19
CA TYR A 346 -25.70 -3.74 3.91
C TYR A 346 -25.92 -3.28 2.48
N GLY A 347 -25.46 -2.07 2.16
CA GLY A 347 -25.52 -1.57 0.79
C GLY A 347 -24.90 -0.19 0.62
N ILE A 348 -24.86 0.25 -0.62
CA ILE A 348 -24.45 1.58 -1.04
C ILE A 348 -25.32 2.04 -2.20
N ASP A 349 -25.92 3.22 -2.10
CA ASP A 349 -26.89 3.67 -3.11
C ASP A 349 -26.28 4.45 -4.26
N ARG A 350 -25.07 4.97 -4.14
CA ARG A 350 -24.46 5.88 -5.12
C ARG A 350 -22.96 5.56 -5.30
N TYR A 351 -22.65 4.30 -5.51
CA TYR A 351 -21.28 3.89 -5.81
C TYR A 351 -20.88 4.40 -7.20
N PRO A 352 -19.80 5.18 -7.34
CA PRO A 352 -19.38 5.72 -8.63
C PRO A 352 -18.77 4.63 -9.50
N PHE A 353 -19.23 4.53 -10.75
CA PHE A 353 -18.71 3.63 -11.76
C PHE A 353 -18.55 4.38 -13.08
N GLY A 354 -17.32 4.68 -13.47
CA GLY A 354 -17.02 5.62 -14.53
C GLY A 354 -17.21 7.09 -14.13
N LEU A 355 -16.98 8.01 -15.05
CA LEU A 355 -17.05 9.45 -14.78
C LEU A 355 -18.47 9.88 -14.36
N ASP A 356 -19.50 9.32 -14.99
CA ASP A 356 -20.88 9.75 -14.79
C ASP A 356 -21.79 8.67 -14.18
N GLY A 357 -21.47 7.38 -14.33
CA GLY A 357 -22.30 6.25 -13.90
C GLY A 357 -22.41 6.09 -12.38
N LEU A 358 -23.57 5.64 -11.91
CA LEU A 358 -23.86 5.32 -10.53
C LEU A 358 -24.42 3.92 -10.41
N VAL A 359 -24.02 3.22 -9.36
CA VAL A 359 -24.52 1.87 -9.05
C VAL A 359 -25.05 1.85 -7.63
N ALA A 360 -26.24 1.29 -7.47
CA ALA A 360 -26.79 0.94 -6.17
C ALA A 360 -26.63 -0.57 -5.94
N ILE A 361 -26.12 -0.94 -4.79
CA ILE A 361 -25.85 -2.32 -4.38
C ILE A 361 -26.54 -2.55 -3.05
N LYS A 362 -27.36 -3.61 -2.94
CA LYS A 362 -28.02 -4.02 -1.70
C LYS A 362 -27.76 -5.50 -1.48
N VAL A 363 -27.26 -5.84 -0.31
CA VAL A 363 -27.01 -7.22 0.11
C VAL A 363 -27.97 -7.51 1.27
N LYS A 364 -28.75 -8.60 1.15
CA LYS A 364 -29.67 -9.02 2.20
C LYS A 364 -28.92 -9.77 3.32
N SER A 365 -29.48 -9.73 4.54
CA SER A 365 -28.96 -10.54 5.63
C SER A 365 -29.10 -12.01 5.32
N ARG A 366 -28.16 -12.81 5.84
CA ARG A 366 -28.14 -14.28 5.73
C ARG A 366 -27.85 -14.95 7.07
N SER A 367 -28.30 -16.17 7.24
CA SER A 367 -28.20 -16.90 8.50
C SER A 367 -26.78 -17.37 8.83
N SER A 368 -25.91 -17.52 7.81
CA SER A 368 -24.52 -17.93 7.97
C SER A 368 -23.65 -17.44 6.81
N ALA A 369 -22.35 -17.41 7.01
CA ALA A 369 -21.40 -17.04 5.96
C ALA A 369 -21.33 -18.07 4.79
N THR A 370 -21.81 -19.29 5.03
CA THR A 370 -21.87 -20.35 4.01
C THR A 370 -23.14 -20.32 3.16
N GLN A 371 -24.18 -19.58 3.59
CA GLN A 371 -25.37 -19.39 2.79
C GLN A 371 -25.05 -18.47 1.61
N GLU A 372 -25.54 -18.82 0.42
CA GLU A 372 -25.35 -17.99 -0.78
C GLU A 372 -25.95 -16.58 -0.57
N PRO A 373 -25.19 -15.52 -0.86
CA PRO A 373 -25.65 -14.16 -0.67
C PRO A 373 -26.72 -13.77 -1.71
N GLN A 374 -27.72 -12.99 -1.28
CA GLN A 374 -28.66 -12.33 -2.18
C GLN A 374 -28.23 -10.89 -2.39
N VAL A 375 -27.85 -10.56 -3.63
CA VAL A 375 -27.35 -9.25 -4.02
C VAL A 375 -28.30 -8.66 -5.06
N GLU A 376 -28.77 -7.43 -4.82
CA GLU A 376 -29.56 -6.64 -5.74
C GLU A 376 -28.70 -5.49 -6.27
N ILE A 377 -28.56 -5.37 -7.58
CA ILE A 377 -27.74 -4.32 -8.22
C ILE A 377 -28.64 -3.56 -9.20
N THR A 378 -28.60 -2.23 -9.08
CA THR A 378 -29.24 -1.31 -10.04
C THR A 378 -28.15 -0.36 -10.55
N SER A 379 -28.06 -0.23 -11.86
CA SER A 379 -27.04 0.60 -12.52
C SER A 379 -27.66 1.44 -13.62
N ASP A 380 -27.17 2.67 -13.78
CA ASP A 380 -27.49 3.54 -14.91
C ASP A 380 -26.51 3.38 -16.09
N VAL A 381 -25.51 2.48 -15.93
CA VAL A 381 -24.51 2.14 -16.95
C VAL A 381 -24.42 0.62 -17.15
N PRO A 382 -23.98 0.14 -18.32
CA PRO A 382 -23.75 -1.29 -18.55
C PRO A 382 -22.69 -1.87 -17.61
N LEU A 383 -22.97 -3.04 -17.02
CA LEU A 383 -22.08 -3.76 -16.10
C LEU A 383 -21.99 -5.24 -16.51
N GLU A 384 -20.80 -5.82 -16.28
CA GLU A 384 -20.58 -7.27 -16.16
C GLU A 384 -20.37 -7.59 -14.66
N LEU A 385 -21.10 -8.60 -14.18
CA LEU A 385 -21.15 -9.00 -12.77
C LEU A 385 -20.34 -10.28 -12.53
#